data_a30438f718b5454483a5e1a6064a6593
#
_entry.id   a30438f718b5454483a5e1a6064a6593
#
_cell.length_a   1.000
_cell.length_b   1.000
_cell.length_c   1.000
_cell.angle_alpha   90.00
_cell.angle_beta   90.00
_cell.angle_gamma   90.00
#
_symmetry.space_group_name_H-M   'P 1'
#
loop_
_entity.id
_entity.type
_entity.pdbx_description
1 polymer ?
#
loop_
_entity_poly.entity_id
_entity_poly.type
_entity_poly.pdbx_seq_one_letter_code
_entity_poly.pdbx_strand_id
1 'polypeptide(L)'
;MRPGRLAAAGVWLAVPAALLAQSGPRQTSAGEYTRYELLGPTTGKFHILYEVWATTPGAKYYFNPIRKGSVASGEAVYDKATGAPLKFSEVDGPTAQASGLANADTGSHYIRVELARPVPAGGVSRMLIEKTYYDPKSYYQSGDTLIFNRSLGIKRNAVVLPPGYELVSCNFPAQVLSESDGRIFVSFINPGPDAAPLVVKARPAAILTRFALTLPDTLQRRLGERATQTREIVYYLQQPETHAFDLYHDYTESRIGVDKYLNVVRAGSSVSNTSAIDLDTGAKLETRTLTGDAITQARLDIGEAVTAQSSVVVIPFPAVTAGHSIRLRISETYTDSARYRSYGNALVWDRSFGRPVNAVVLPAGWILSHSSIPATVATLADGRVRLDFVNPRPDEIQVLIVARRRGQ
;
A
#
# COMPACT_ATOMS: atom_id res chain seq x y z
N MET A 1 -43.47 -76.71 11.07
CA MET A 1 -42.86 -75.92 9.97
C MET A 1 -42.30 -74.63 10.46
N ARG A 2 -40.96 -74.45 10.49
CA ARG A 2 -40.26 -73.22 10.87
C ARG A 2 -39.77 -72.53 9.61
N PRO A 3 -39.93 -71.22 9.45
CA PRO A 3 -39.32 -70.52 8.35
C PRO A 3 -37.88 -70.05 8.71
N GLY A 4 -36.97 -70.26 7.76
CA GLY A 4 -35.58 -70.00 7.88
C GLY A 4 -35.25 -68.45 7.87
N ARG A 5 -34.26 -68.08 8.64
CA ARG A 5 -33.68 -66.76 8.65
C ARG A 5 -32.59 -66.63 7.58
N LEU A 6 -32.80 -65.75 6.62
CA LEU A 6 -31.78 -65.30 5.68
C LEU A 6 -30.91 -64.24 6.39
N ALA A 7 -29.63 -64.53 6.50
CA ALA A 7 -28.63 -63.58 6.97
C ALA A 7 -28.16 -62.75 5.75
N ALA A 8 -28.39 -61.42 5.78
CA ALA A 8 -27.84 -60.48 4.81
C ALA A 8 -26.43 -60.08 5.26
N ALA A 9 -25.43 -60.49 4.49
CA ALA A 9 -24.06 -60.03 4.66
C ALA A 9 -23.93 -58.61 4.07
N GLY A 10 -23.78 -57.60 4.94
CA GLY A 10 -23.48 -56.24 4.55
C GLY A 10 -22.00 -56.11 4.15
N VAL A 11 -21.76 -55.83 2.87
CA VAL A 11 -20.44 -55.44 2.38
C VAL A 11 -20.21 -53.94 2.71
N TRP A 12 -19.34 -53.68 3.68
CA TRP A 12 -18.85 -52.33 3.96
C TRP A 12 -17.80 -51.97 2.89
N LEU A 13 -18.20 -51.15 1.92
CA LEU A 13 -17.25 -50.47 1.04
C LEU A 13 -16.54 -49.37 1.85
N ALA A 14 -15.30 -49.61 2.21
CA ALA A 14 -14.40 -48.57 2.73
C ALA A 14 -14.13 -47.60 1.61
N VAL A 15 -14.76 -46.42 1.67
CA VAL A 15 -14.41 -45.25 0.83
C VAL A 15 -13.07 -44.78 1.34
N PRO A 16 -12.00 -44.74 0.51
CA PRO A 16 -10.74 -44.12 0.91
C PRO A 16 -11.03 -42.64 1.17
N ALA A 17 -10.76 -42.18 2.41
CA ALA A 17 -10.70 -40.74 2.71
C ALA A 17 -9.62 -40.14 1.82
N ALA A 18 -10.04 -39.55 0.71
CA ALA A 18 -9.16 -38.69 -0.06
C ALA A 18 -8.62 -37.62 0.90
N LEU A 19 -7.30 -37.65 1.15
CA LEU A 19 -6.60 -36.55 1.77
C LEU A 19 -6.89 -35.31 0.91
N LEU A 20 -7.83 -34.49 1.35
CA LEU A 20 -7.92 -33.11 0.92
C LEU A 20 -6.60 -32.49 1.39
N ALA A 21 -5.64 -32.40 0.48
CA ALA A 21 -4.47 -31.57 0.66
C ALA A 21 -5.02 -30.18 1.00
N GLN A 22 -4.93 -29.79 2.29
CA GLN A 22 -5.23 -28.45 2.72
C GLN A 22 -4.20 -27.58 1.99
N SER A 23 -4.62 -26.96 0.88
CA SER A 23 -3.84 -25.90 0.26
C SER A 23 -3.66 -24.83 1.32
N GLY A 24 -2.43 -24.63 1.77
CA GLY A 24 -2.10 -23.58 2.73
C GLY A 24 -2.65 -22.23 2.25
N PRO A 25 -2.78 -21.24 3.14
CA PRO A 25 -3.33 -19.95 2.78
C PRO A 25 -2.50 -19.34 1.63
N ARG A 26 -3.20 -18.78 0.64
CA ARG A 26 -2.54 -18.06 -0.46
C ARG A 26 -1.74 -16.89 0.11
N GLN A 27 -0.48 -16.73 -0.32
CA GLN A 27 0.33 -15.57 0.08
C GLN A 27 -0.38 -14.27 -0.32
N THR A 28 -0.49 -13.36 0.63
CA THR A 28 -1.04 -12.01 0.45
C THR A 28 0.01 -10.97 0.81
N SER A 29 -0.06 -9.82 0.14
CA SER A 29 0.84 -8.69 0.34
C SER A 29 0.11 -7.36 0.24
N ALA A 30 0.73 -6.33 0.78
CA ALA A 30 0.26 -4.94 0.72
C ALA A 30 1.44 -3.97 0.62
N GLY A 31 1.13 -2.68 0.49
CA GLY A 31 2.11 -1.62 0.59
C GLY A 31 3.22 -1.63 -0.45
N GLU A 32 3.02 -2.32 -1.55
CA GLU A 32 4.04 -2.55 -2.57
C GLU A 32 4.45 -1.26 -3.27
N TYR A 33 5.76 -1.03 -3.33
CA TYR A 33 6.38 0.04 -4.10
C TYR A 33 7.64 -0.51 -4.77
N THR A 34 7.83 -0.23 -6.06
CA THR A 34 9.03 -0.65 -6.79
C THR A 34 9.72 0.55 -7.42
N ARG A 35 11.02 0.66 -7.16
CA ARG A 35 11.91 1.61 -7.81
C ARG A 35 12.86 0.84 -8.72
N TYR A 36 12.86 1.18 -10.00
CA TYR A 36 13.75 0.64 -11.02
C TYR A 36 14.82 1.68 -11.34
N GLU A 37 16.07 1.39 -11.04
CA GLU A 37 17.21 2.24 -11.41
C GLU A 37 17.90 1.66 -12.64
N LEU A 38 17.74 2.35 -13.78
CA LEU A 38 18.32 1.90 -15.04
C LEU A 38 19.83 2.09 -15.03
N LEU A 39 20.56 1.02 -15.27
CA LEU A 39 22.03 1.02 -15.30
C LEU A 39 22.53 1.44 -16.69
N GLY A 40 23.81 1.29 -16.97
CA GLY A 40 24.38 1.68 -18.28
C GLY A 40 23.54 1.17 -19.46
N PRO A 41 23.28 2.01 -20.48
CA PRO A 41 22.23 1.77 -21.49
C PRO A 41 22.44 0.50 -22.34
N THR A 42 23.67 0.07 -22.52
CA THR A 42 24.02 -1.14 -23.31
C THR A 42 24.01 -2.43 -22.48
N THR A 43 23.80 -2.32 -21.17
CA THR A 43 23.91 -3.49 -20.28
C THR A 43 22.66 -4.36 -20.26
N GLY A 44 21.50 -3.84 -20.61
CA GLY A 44 20.20 -4.50 -20.42
C GLY A 44 19.87 -4.75 -18.93
N LYS A 45 20.57 -4.04 -18.02
CA LYS A 45 20.47 -4.24 -16.57
C LYS A 45 19.83 -3.06 -15.88
N PHE A 46 19.04 -3.34 -14.85
CA PHE A 46 18.47 -2.35 -13.94
C PHE A 46 18.43 -2.89 -12.52
N HIS A 47 18.72 -2.02 -11.56
CA HIS A 47 18.61 -2.31 -10.14
C HIS A 47 17.17 -2.11 -9.70
N ILE A 48 16.68 -2.98 -8.81
CA ILE A 48 15.31 -2.96 -8.30
C ILE A 48 15.36 -2.86 -6.79
N LEU A 49 14.69 -1.84 -6.26
CA LEU A 49 14.36 -1.72 -4.85
C LEU A 49 12.85 -1.98 -4.72
N TYR A 50 12.51 -3.13 -4.15
CA TYR A 50 11.12 -3.56 -3.99
C TYR A 50 10.73 -3.58 -2.52
N GLU A 51 9.88 -2.63 -2.12
CA GLU A 51 9.26 -2.61 -0.80
C GLU A 51 7.95 -3.39 -0.84
N VAL A 52 7.76 -4.27 0.14
CA VAL A 52 6.55 -5.09 0.25
C VAL A 52 6.27 -5.45 1.71
N TRP A 53 5.00 -5.62 2.02
CA TRP A 53 4.54 -6.07 3.33
C TRP A 53 3.81 -7.40 3.18
N ALA A 54 4.36 -8.46 3.78
CA ALA A 54 3.66 -9.73 3.92
C ALA A 54 2.49 -9.57 4.88
N THR A 55 1.30 -10.03 4.48
CA THR A 55 0.05 -9.86 5.26
C THR A 55 -0.64 -11.18 5.58
N THR A 56 -0.12 -12.33 5.13
CA THR A 56 -0.67 -13.66 5.44
C THR A 56 -0.40 -13.98 6.90
N PRO A 57 -1.42 -14.05 7.80
CA PRO A 57 -1.19 -14.27 9.22
C PRO A 57 -0.43 -15.58 9.49
N GLY A 58 0.55 -15.52 10.39
CA GLY A 58 1.39 -16.65 10.78
C GLY A 58 2.44 -17.07 9.75
N ALA A 59 2.50 -16.45 8.57
CA ALA A 59 3.54 -16.75 7.58
C ALA A 59 4.93 -16.46 8.14
N LYS A 60 5.86 -17.41 7.94
CA LYS A 60 7.27 -17.32 8.33
C LYS A 60 8.17 -16.98 7.14
N TYR A 61 7.66 -17.14 5.93
CA TYR A 61 8.37 -16.89 4.69
C TYR A 61 7.55 -15.97 3.79
N TYR A 62 8.26 -15.20 2.98
CA TYR A 62 7.71 -14.47 1.84
C TYR A 62 8.41 -14.92 0.56
N PHE A 63 7.66 -15.13 -0.52
CA PHE A 63 8.17 -15.59 -1.81
C PHE A 63 8.03 -14.50 -2.85
N ASN A 64 9.14 -13.94 -3.31
CA ASN A 64 9.14 -12.95 -4.37
C ASN A 64 9.46 -13.63 -5.72
N PRO A 65 8.51 -13.68 -6.67
CA PRO A 65 8.75 -14.36 -7.94
C PRO A 65 9.82 -13.64 -8.77
N ILE A 66 10.73 -14.40 -9.37
CA ILE A 66 11.65 -13.93 -10.40
C ILE A 66 10.90 -13.98 -11.72
N ARG A 67 10.82 -12.83 -12.42
CA ARG A 67 10.09 -12.74 -13.67
C ARG A 67 10.73 -13.65 -14.74
N LYS A 68 9.93 -14.48 -15.39
CA LYS A 68 10.37 -15.34 -16.49
C LYS A 68 11.06 -14.52 -17.60
N GLY A 69 12.25 -14.96 -18.00
CA GLY A 69 13.08 -14.30 -19.00
C GLY A 69 13.99 -13.20 -18.45
N SER A 70 13.93 -12.88 -17.15
CA SER A 70 14.91 -12.05 -16.45
C SER A 70 15.88 -12.94 -15.65
N VAL A 71 17.12 -12.48 -15.49
CA VAL A 71 18.10 -13.10 -14.61
C VAL A 71 18.33 -12.16 -13.43
N ALA A 72 18.08 -12.66 -12.22
CA ALA A 72 18.30 -11.91 -10.99
C ALA A 72 19.73 -12.11 -10.50
N SER A 73 20.32 -11.11 -9.84
CA SER A 73 21.64 -11.16 -9.22
C SER A 73 21.81 -10.05 -8.20
N GLY A 74 22.78 -10.20 -7.29
CA GLY A 74 23.12 -9.17 -6.30
C GLY A 74 21.99 -8.88 -5.32
N GLU A 75 21.30 -9.94 -4.89
CA GLU A 75 20.15 -9.82 -3.99
C GLU A 75 20.61 -9.44 -2.58
N ALA A 76 19.82 -8.60 -1.95
CA ALA A 76 19.86 -8.30 -0.52
C ALA A 76 18.45 -8.09 0.00
N VAL A 77 18.19 -8.47 1.24
CA VAL A 77 16.87 -8.33 1.84
C VAL A 77 17.00 -7.77 3.25
N TYR A 78 16.14 -6.79 3.58
CA TYR A 78 16.16 -6.10 4.86
C TYR A 78 14.76 -6.03 5.48
N ASP A 79 14.69 -6.18 6.80
CA ASP A 79 13.50 -5.86 7.59
C ASP A 79 13.33 -4.33 7.66
N LYS A 80 12.23 -3.81 7.16
CA LYS A 80 11.96 -2.36 7.14
C LYS A 80 11.58 -1.79 8.52
N ALA A 81 11.27 -2.63 9.50
CA ALA A 81 11.00 -2.17 10.86
C ALA A 81 12.30 -1.86 11.61
N THR A 82 13.37 -2.63 11.36
CA THR A 82 14.62 -2.58 12.13
C THR A 82 15.86 -2.24 11.29
N GLY A 83 15.76 -2.27 9.95
CA GLY A 83 16.90 -2.15 9.04
C GLY A 83 17.82 -3.37 9.01
N ALA A 84 17.52 -4.43 9.78
CA ALA A 84 18.36 -5.61 9.86
C ALA A 84 18.29 -6.47 8.58
N PRO A 85 19.41 -7.08 8.15
CA PRO A 85 19.39 -8.00 7.03
C PRO A 85 18.57 -9.26 7.35
N LEU A 86 17.84 -9.75 6.34
CA LEU A 86 17.06 -10.98 6.42
C LEU A 86 17.73 -12.10 5.60
N LYS A 87 17.59 -13.33 6.08
CA LYS A 87 18.04 -14.51 5.34
C LYS A 87 17.11 -14.77 4.16
N PHE A 88 17.69 -15.13 3.03
CA PHE A 88 16.94 -15.51 1.83
C PHE A 88 17.67 -16.59 1.05
N SER A 89 16.95 -17.25 0.15
CA SER A 89 17.52 -18.21 -0.81
C SER A 89 16.68 -18.19 -2.09
N GLU A 90 17.32 -18.41 -3.24
CA GLU A 90 16.59 -18.75 -4.45
C GLU A 90 16.06 -20.18 -4.35
N VAL A 91 14.79 -20.39 -4.73
CA VAL A 91 14.14 -21.71 -4.76
C VAL A 91 13.31 -21.83 -6.03
N ASP A 92 13.17 -23.06 -6.52
CA ASP A 92 12.26 -23.38 -7.63
C ASP A 92 10.79 -23.45 -7.16
N GLY A 93 9.86 -23.51 -8.11
CA GLY A 93 8.44 -23.57 -7.83
C GLY A 93 8.01 -24.76 -6.97
N PRO A 94 8.44 -26.00 -7.23
CA PRO A 94 8.17 -27.14 -6.36
C PRO A 94 8.64 -26.94 -4.92
N THR A 95 9.85 -26.44 -4.72
CA THR A 95 10.38 -26.13 -3.38
C THR A 95 9.60 -25.00 -2.70
N ALA A 96 9.20 -23.97 -3.45
CA ALA A 96 8.35 -22.88 -2.92
C ALA A 96 7.00 -23.44 -2.46
N GLN A 97 6.39 -24.33 -3.25
CA GLN A 97 5.14 -25.00 -2.91
C GLN A 97 5.27 -25.86 -1.64
N ALA A 98 6.31 -26.68 -1.55
CA ALA A 98 6.61 -27.49 -0.37
C ALA A 98 6.90 -26.64 0.88
N SER A 99 7.39 -25.41 0.69
CA SER A 99 7.68 -24.45 1.77
C SER A 99 6.50 -23.54 2.15
N GLY A 100 5.28 -23.78 1.59
CA GLY A 100 4.05 -23.11 2.01
C GLY A 100 3.45 -22.12 1.01
N LEU A 101 4.03 -21.94 -0.19
CA LEU A 101 3.40 -21.16 -1.26
C LEU A 101 2.43 -22.03 -2.07
N ALA A 102 1.19 -22.19 -1.59
CA ALA A 102 0.22 -23.14 -2.13
C ALA A 102 -0.04 -23.03 -3.64
N ASN A 103 0.10 -21.84 -4.21
CA ASN A 103 -0.12 -21.54 -5.62
C ASN A 103 1.16 -21.19 -6.37
N ALA A 104 2.31 -21.73 -5.96
CA ALA A 104 3.57 -21.55 -6.68
C ALA A 104 3.44 -22.03 -8.13
N ASP A 105 3.89 -21.21 -9.08
CA ASP A 105 4.10 -21.64 -10.45
C ASP A 105 5.37 -22.55 -10.48
N THR A 106 5.16 -23.84 -10.77
CA THR A 106 6.22 -24.85 -10.77
C THR A 106 7.32 -24.60 -11.79
N GLY A 107 7.05 -23.80 -12.83
CA GLY A 107 8.02 -23.39 -13.84
C GLY A 107 8.70 -22.04 -13.54
N SER A 108 8.56 -21.50 -12.34
CA SER A 108 9.14 -20.24 -11.91
C SER A 108 10.13 -20.41 -10.77
N HIS A 109 11.01 -19.43 -10.61
CA HIS A 109 11.94 -19.29 -9.49
C HIS A 109 11.48 -18.18 -8.56
N TYR A 110 11.82 -18.29 -7.28
CA TYR A 110 11.42 -17.35 -6.24
C TYR A 110 12.61 -17.03 -5.32
N ILE A 111 12.69 -15.79 -4.89
CA ILE A 111 13.47 -15.41 -3.72
C ILE A 111 12.60 -15.71 -2.49
N ARG A 112 12.93 -16.77 -1.75
CA ARG A 112 12.28 -17.10 -0.47
C ARG A 112 12.99 -16.35 0.64
N VAL A 113 12.28 -15.44 1.28
CA VAL A 113 12.75 -14.62 2.40
C VAL A 113 12.27 -15.22 3.72
N GLU A 114 13.16 -15.41 4.69
CA GLU A 114 12.83 -15.75 6.07
C GLU A 114 12.46 -14.45 6.81
N LEU A 115 11.22 -14.33 7.24
CA LEU A 115 10.74 -13.13 7.94
C LEU A 115 11.34 -13.05 9.34
N ALA A 116 11.66 -11.84 9.82
CA ALA A 116 12.23 -11.62 11.15
C ALA A 116 11.34 -12.20 12.27
N ARG A 117 10.04 -12.25 12.01
CA ARG A 117 9.00 -12.86 12.87
C ARG A 117 7.82 -13.31 12.01
N PRO A 118 7.02 -14.28 12.47
CA PRO A 118 5.76 -14.61 11.80
C PRO A 118 4.87 -13.40 11.69
N VAL A 119 4.16 -13.25 10.57
CA VAL A 119 3.22 -12.14 10.36
C VAL A 119 2.15 -12.15 11.46
N PRO A 120 1.98 -11.06 12.23
CA PRO A 120 0.98 -11.02 13.29
C PRO A 120 -0.44 -11.00 12.71
N ALA A 121 -1.41 -11.47 13.48
CA ALA A 121 -2.82 -11.39 13.11
C ALA A 121 -3.23 -9.90 12.96
N GLY A 122 -3.77 -9.54 11.80
CA GLY A 122 -4.14 -8.15 11.48
C GLY A 122 -2.96 -7.19 11.27
N GLY A 123 -1.72 -7.69 11.33
CA GLY A 123 -0.49 -6.93 11.14
C GLY A 123 0.23 -7.26 9.84
N VAL A 124 1.50 -6.85 9.77
CA VAL A 124 2.35 -7.00 8.59
C VAL A 124 3.78 -7.37 8.97
N SER A 125 4.54 -7.94 8.01
CA SER A 125 6.00 -7.99 8.06
C SER A 125 6.54 -7.25 6.84
N ARG A 126 7.23 -6.12 7.09
CA ARG A 126 7.69 -5.19 6.05
C ARG A 126 9.11 -5.51 5.64
N MET A 127 9.38 -5.57 4.35
CA MET A 127 10.72 -5.83 3.85
C MET A 127 11.07 -4.97 2.64
N LEU A 128 12.37 -4.76 2.44
CA LEU A 128 12.98 -4.25 1.22
C LEU A 128 13.75 -5.39 0.59
N ILE A 129 13.45 -5.71 -0.67
CA ILE A 129 14.19 -6.67 -1.50
C ILE A 129 14.92 -5.89 -2.57
N GLU A 130 16.24 -5.92 -2.54
CA GLU A 130 17.11 -5.34 -3.55
C GLU A 130 17.60 -6.45 -4.47
N LYS A 131 17.69 -6.17 -5.77
CA LYS A 131 18.24 -7.08 -6.77
C LYS A 131 18.52 -6.36 -8.08
N THR A 132 19.40 -6.91 -8.88
CA THR A 132 19.66 -6.45 -10.25
C THR A 132 19.09 -7.45 -11.23
N TYR A 133 18.27 -6.98 -12.16
CA TYR A 133 17.80 -7.77 -13.29
C TYR A 133 18.65 -7.50 -14.53
N TYR A 134 19.00 -8.59 -15.24
CA TYR A 134 19.33 -8.54 -16.64
C TYR A 134 18.07 -8.93 -17.44
N ASP A 135 17.51 -7.99 -18.19
CA ASP A 135 16.30 -8.19 -19.00
C ASP A 135 16.36 -7.31 -20.25
N PRO A 136 17.14 -7.73 -21.27
CA PRO A 136 17.34 -6.95 -22.50
C PRO A 136 16.07 -6.81 -23.36
N LYS A 137 15.00 -7.56 -23.06
CA LYS A 137 13.71 -7.41 -23.72
C LYS A 137 12.91 -6.23 -23.15
N SER A 138 13.10 -5.95 -21.85
CA SER A 138 12.43 -4.83 -21.17
C SER A 138 13.27 -3.56 -21.17
N TYR A 139 14.60 -3.66 -21.21
CA TYR A 139 15.51 -2.51 -21.16
C TYR A 139 16.60 -2.65 -22.22
N TYR A 140 16.57 -1.75 -23.20
CA TYR A 140 17.45 -1.79 -24.35
C TYR A 140 17.64 -0.41 -24.99
N GLN A 141 18.59 -0.31 -25.92
CA GLN A 141 18.85 0.87 -26.72
C GLN A 141 18.48 0.62 -28.20
N SER A 142 17.87 1.60 -28.83
CA SER A 142 17.54 1.63 -30.24
C SER A 142 18.01 2.96 -30.84
N GLY A 143 19.08 2.95 -31.63
CA GLY A 143 19.77 4.17 -32.04
C GLY A 143 20.36 4.90 -30.83
N ASP A 144 20.05 6.19 -30.70
CA ASP A 144 20.39 7.04 -29.55
C ASP A 144 19.35 6.96 -28.40
N THR A 145 18.24 6.28 -28.64
CA THR A 145 17.12 6.21 -27.69
C THR A 145 17.22 4.99 -26.80
N LEU A 146 17.23 5.22 -25.50
CA LEU A 146 17.09 4.25 -24.46
C LEU A 146 15.62 3.97 -24.21
N ILE A 147 15.24 2.70 -24.11
CA ILE A 147 13.85 2.27 -23.96
C ILE A 147 13.73 1.33 -22.77
N PHE A 148 12.86 1.69 -21.81
CA PHE A 148 12.38 0.80 -20.78
C PHE A 148 10.91 0.50 -21.07
N ASN A 149 10.62 -0.75 -21.46
CA ASN A 149 9.29 -1.22 -21.86
C ASN A 149 8.90 -2.43 -21.00
N ARG A 150 8.03 -2.21 -20.04
CA ARG A 150 7.67 -3.25 -19.07
C ARG A 150 6.25 -3.08 -18.55
N SER A 151 5.47 -4.16 -18.53
CA SER A 151 4.20 -4.18 -17.83
C SER A 151 4.45 -4.34 -16.33
N LEU A 152 3.94 -3.38 -15.52
CA LEU A 152 4.15 -3.28 -14.09
C LEU A 152 2.87 -3.60 -13.32
N GLY A 153 2.85 -4.76 -12.65
CA GLY A 153 1.68 -5.21 -11.87
C GLY A 153 1.56 -4.55 -10.49
N ILE A 154 2.65 -3.97 -9.99
CA ILE A 154 2.67 -3.24 -8.72
C ILE A 154 2.08 -1.86 -8.93
N LYS A 155 1.27 -1.39 -7.97
CA LYS A 155 0.54 -0.12 -8.15
C LYS A 155 1.43 1.11 -8.02
N ARG A 156 2.45 1.09 -7.17
CA ARG A 156 3.32 2.24 -6.89
C ARG A 156 4.72 1.99 -7.46
N ASN A 157 5.14 2.84 -8.39
CA ASN A 157 6.39 2.62 -9.15
C ASN A 157 7.15 3.90 -9.37
N ALA A 158 8.49 3.78 -9.46
CA ALA A 158 9.38 4.79 -9.98
C ALA A 158 10.40 4.17 -10.95
N VAL A 159 10.76 4.88 -12.01
CA VAL A 159 11.82 4.50 -12.96
C VAL A 159 12.82 5.64 -13.04
N VAL A 160 14.06 5.40 -12.63
CA VAL A 160 15.17 6.36 -12.60
C VAL A 160 16.04 6.15 -13.83
N LEU A 161 16.26 7.19 -14.59
CA LEU A 161 17.13 7.18 -15.78
C LEU A 161 18.60 7.07 -15.38
N PRO A 162 19.46 6.55 -16.28
CA PRO A 162 20.91 6.61 -16.06
C PRO A 162 21.42 8.05 -15.94
N PRO A 163 22.56 8.27 -15.29
CA PRO A 163 23.18 9.60 -15.27
C PRO A 163 23.43 10.15 -16.68
N GLY A 164 23.12 11.43 -16.90
CA GLY A 164 23.35 12.10 -18.19
C GLY A 164 22.30 11.81 -19.25
N TYR A 165 21.15 11.26 -18.87
CA TYR A 165 20.02 11.05 -19.78
C TYR A 165 18.87 12.01 -19.46
N GLU A 166 18.19 12.48 -20.50
CA GLU A 166 16.97 13.26 -20.42
C GLU A 166 15.75 12.43 -20.82
N LEU A 167 14.60 12.72 -20.23
CA LEU A 167 13.34 12.06 -20.53
C LEU A 167 12.82 12.55 -21.91
N VAL A 168 12.54 11.62 -22.81
CA VAL A 168 11.91 11.89 -24.11
C VAL A 168 10.41 11.71 -24.03
N SER A 169 9.96 10.57 -23.45
CA SER A 169 8.54 10.30 -23.30
C SER A 169 8.26 9.26 -22.20
N CYS A 170 7.05 9.36 -21.65
CA CYS A 170 6.45 8.35 -20.78
C CYS A 170 4.99 8.19 -21.22
N ASN A 171 4.55 6.98 -21.53
CA ASN A 171 3.19 6.71 -21.99
C ASN A 171 2.16 6.56 -20.87
N PHE A 172 2.61 6.63 -19.60
CA PHE A 172 1.75 6.53 -18.42
C PHE A 172 1.77 7.85 -17.64
N PRO A 173 0.63 8.33 -17.10
CA PRO A 173 0.61 9.53 -16.27
C PRO A 173 1.53 9.40 -15.08
N ALA A 174 2.54 10.26 -14.97
CA ALA A 174 3.59 10.18 -13.95
C ALA A 174 4.04 11.57 -13.50
N GLN A 175 4.49 11.67 -12.25
CA GLN A 175 5.33 12.77 -11.82
C GLN A 175 6.71 12.62 -12.49
N VAL A 176 7.27 13.70 -12.98
CA VAL A 176 8.67 13.78 -13.43
C VAL A 176 9.44 14.55 -12.37
N LEU A 177 10.44 13.93 -11.80
CA LEU A 177 11.18 14.42 -10.64
C LEU A 177 12.69 14.28 -10.90
N SER A 178 13.50 14.89 -10.04
CA SER A 178 14.96 14.81 -10.10
C SER A 178 15.52 14.32 -8.76
N GLU A 179 16.53 13.46 -8.85
CA GLU A 179 17.36 13.06 -7.72
C GLU A 179 18.34 14.18 -7.34
N SER A 180 18.89 14.08 -6.15
CA SER A 180 19.95 15.02 -5.68
C SER A 180 21.22 14.94 -6.55
N ASP A 181 21.47 13.82 -7.22
CA ASP A 181 22.57 13.63 -8.17
C ASP A 181 22.25 14.10 -9.60
N GLY A 182 21.03 14.64 -9.82
CA GLY A 182 20.56 15.17 -11.09
C GLY A 182 19.95 14.13 -12.04
N ARG A 183 19.87 12.86 -11.64
CA ARG A 183 19.14 11.86 -12.44
C ARG A 183 17.65 12.19 -12.49
N ILE A 184 17.05 12.05 -13.66
CA ILE A 184 15.60 12.20 -13.84
C ILE A 184 14.91 10.88 -13.50
N PHE A 185 13.75 10.96 -12.89
CA PHE A 185 12.90 9.79 -12.69
C PHE A 185 11.42 10.10 -12.93
N VAL A 186 10.68 9.07 -13.33
CA VAL A 186 9.23 9.08 -13.46
C VAL A 186 8.63 8.22 -12.36
N SER A 187 7.65 8.77 -11.63
CA SER A 187 7.01 8.10 -10.50
C SER A 187 5.51 8.19 -10.62
N PHE A 188 4.79 7.08 -10.36
CA PHE A 188 3.34 7.04 -10.50
C PHE A 188 2.66 6.04 -9.58
N ILE A 189 1.37 6.25 -9.39
CA ILE A 189 0.43 5.31 -8.76
C ILE A 189 -0.54 4.84 -9.83
N ASN A 190 -0.59 3.54 -10.10
CA ASN A 190 -1.57 2.95 -11.01
C ASN A 190 -2.90 2.74 -10.26
N PRO A 191 -3.96 3.50 -10.57
CA PRO A 191 -5.27 3.34 -9.94
C PRO A 191 -6.06 2.16 -10.48
N GLY A 192 -5.67 1.63 -11.66
CA GLY A 192 -6.38 0.55 -12.34
C GLY A 192 -6.19 -0.81 -11.70
N PRO A 193 -7.08 -1.79 -12.00
CA PRO A 193 -6.93 -3.17 -11.55
C PRO A 193 -5.80 -3.91 -12.28
N ASP A 194 -5.52 -3.52 -13.52
CA ASP A 194 -4.58 -4.20 -14.41
C ASP A 194 -3.16 -3.65 -14.27
N ALA A 195 -2.18 -4.39 -14.76
CA ALA A 195 -0.79 -3.95 -14.83
C ALA A 195 -0.64 -2.73 -15.76
N ALA A 196 0.16 -1.74 -15.35
CA ALA A 196 0.48 -0.57 -16.18
C ALA A 196 1.42 -0.96 -17.33
N PRO A 197 1.04 -0.79 -18.61
CA PRO A 197 1.90 -1.08 -19.75
C PRO A 197 2.89 0.07 -19.98
N LEU A 198 3.90 0.19 -19.10
CA LEU A 198 4.81 1.32 -19.07
C LEU A 198 5.84 1.27 -20.20
N VAL A 199 5.99 2.38 -20.91
CA VAL A 199 7.09 2.64 -21.85
C VAL A 199 7.70 3.99 -21.52
N VAL A 200 8.96 3.99 -21.08
CA VAL A 200 9.77 5.19 -20.87
C VAL A 200 10.84 5.25 -21.94
N LYS A 201 11.00 6.42 -22.60
CA LYS A 201 12.07 6.66 -23.56
C LYS A 201 12.94 7.81 -23.07
N ALA A 202 14.24 7.65 -23.24
CA ALA A 202 15.25 8.64 -22.86
C ALA A 202 16.35 8.72 -23.91
N ARG A 203 17.11 9.81 -23.91
CA ARG A 203 18.29 9.98 -24.76
C ARG A 203 19.41 10.66 -23.99
N PRO A 204 20.66 10.57 -24.46
CA PRO A 204 21.75 11.34 -23.86
C PRO A 204 21.41 12.83 -23.86
N ALA A 205 21.61 13.51 -22.74
CA ALA A 205 21.41 14.95 -22.64
C ALA A 205 22.50 15.69 -23.43
N ALA A 206 22.09 16.66 -24.27
CA ALA A 206 23.02 17.43 -25.11
C ALA A 206 24.02 18.27 -24.27
N ILE A 207 23.63 18.66 -23.07
CA ILE A 207 24.46 19.41 -22.13
C ILE A 207 24.29 18.77 -20.76
N LEU A 208 25.38 18.24 -20.19
CA LEU A 208 25.43 17.80 -18.80
C LEU A 208 25.50 19.02 -17.87
N THR A 209 24.44 19.79 -17.83
CA THR A 209 24.30 20.82 -16.81
C THR A 209 23.88 20.15 -15.51
N ARG A 210 24.78 20.03 -14.54
CA ARG A 210 24.44 19.70 -13.15
C ARG A 210 23.68 20.92 -12.59
N PHE A 211 22.40 21.00 -12.86
CA PHE A 211 21.53 21.92 -12.16
C PHE A 211 21.22 21.33 -10.78
N ALA A 212 21.95 21.73 -9.77
CA ALA A 212 21.41 21.73 -8.43
C ALA A 212 20.27 22.77 -8.43
N LEU A 213 19.04 22.30 -8.64
CA LEU A 213 17.88 23.17 -8.63
C LEU A 213 17.63 23.61 -7.18
N THR A 214 18.08 24.81 -6.84
CA THR A 214 17.81 25.40 -5.52
C THR A 214 16.46 26.11 -5.59
N LEU A 215 15.40 25.40 -5.23
CA LEU A 215 14.07 25.98 -5.11
C LEU A 215 13.78 26.36 -3.64
N PRO A 216 12.96 27.39 -3.39
CA PRO A 216 12.41 27.65 -2.07
C PRO A 216 11.71 26.40 -1.51
N ASP A 217 11.79 26.18 -0.20
CA ASP A 217 11.21 25.01 0.48
C ASP A 217 9.73 24.78 0.15
N THR A 218 8.97 25.86 -0.03
CA THR A 218 7.54 25.82 -0.38
C THR A 218 7.31 25.19 -1.76
N LEU A 219 8.23 25.38 -2.71
CA LEU A 219 8.16 24.76 -4.03
C LEU A 219 8.73 23.34 -3.99
N GLN A 220 9.81 23.11 -3.27
CA GLN A 220 10.41 21.77 -3.12
C GLN A 220 9.41 20.78 -2.51
N ARG A 221 8.61 21.17 -1.50
CA ARG A 221 7.56 20.33 -0.91
C ARG A 221 6.51 19.88 -1.96
N ARG A 222 6.26 20.70 -2.96
CA ARG A 222 5.32 20.37 -4.06
C ARG A 222 5.87 19.34 -5.03
N LEU A 223 7.20 19.15 -5.04
CA LEU A 223 7.91 18.15 -5.85
C LEU A 223 8.19 16.86 -5.09
N GLY A 224 7.64 16.66 -3.90
CA GLY A 224 7.75 15.41 -3.15
C GLY A 224 7.12 14.26 -3.91
N GLU A 225 7.82 13.14 -4.00
CA GLU A 225 7.31 11.93 -4.64
C GLU A 225 6.04 11.42 -3.93
N ARG A 226 4.97 11.21 -4.69
CA ARG A 226 3.69 10.73 -4.14
C ARG A 226 3.65 9.20 -4.02
N ALA A 227 4.24 8.48 -4.95
CA ALA A 227 4.16 7.02 -4.99
C ALA A 227 4.91 6.32 -3.83
N THR A 228 6.00 6.92 -3.33
CA THR A 228 6.72 6.37 -2.18
C THR A 228 5.99 6.56 -0.84
N GLN A 229 4.99 7.46 -0.78
CA GLN A 229 4.29 7.73 0.47
C GLN A 229 3.38 6.56 0.85
N THR A 230 3.58 6.03 2.05
CA THR A 230 2.86 4.86 2.57
C THR A 230 1.60 5.19 3.37
N ARG A 231 1.15 6.46 3.32
CA ARG A 231 -0.05 6.92 4.01
C ARG A 231 -1.28 6.59 3.20
N GLU A 232 -2.19 5.81 3.80
CA GLU A 232 -3.49 5.51 3.23
C GLU A 232 -4.59 5.72 4.27
N ILE A 233 -5.80 5.91 3.81
CA ILE A 233 -6.98 6.03 4.67
C ILE A 233 -8.17 5.37 3.98
N VAL A 234 -8.96 4.63 4.74
CA VAL A 234 -10.20 4.01 4.29
C VAL A 234 -11.33 4.48 5.18
N TYR A 235 -12.38 5.03 4.56
CA TYR A 235 -13.60 5.49 5.20
C TYR A 235 -14.72 4.48 4.94
N TYR A 236 -15.38 4.01 6.00
CA TYR A 236 -16.56 3.16 5.94
C TYR A 236 -17.77 3.97 6.39
N LEU A 237 -18.56 4.43 5.44
CA LEU A 237 -19.73 5.25 5.75
C LEU A 237 -20.79 4.39 6.44
N GLN A 238 -21.31 4.88 7.57
CA GLN A 238 -22.48 4.31 8.24
C GLN A 238 -23.75 4.82 7.56
N GLN A 239 -24.95 4.45 8.03
CA GLN A 239 -26.17 5.01 7.47
C GLN A 239 -26.18 6.54 7.64
N PRO A 240 -26.58 7.33 6.60
CA PRO A 240 -26.36 8.78 6.58
C PRO A 240 -27.12 9.54 7.69
N GLU A 241 -28.14 8.93 8.27
CA GLU A 241 -28.88 9.48 9.41
C GLU A 241 -28.03 9.60 10.68
N THR A 242 -26.95 8.82 10.77
CA THR A 242 -25.99 8.89 11.89
C THR A 242 -24.96 9.99 11.73
N HIS A 243 -24.78 10.53 10.52
CA HIS A 243 -23.68 11.44 10.15
C HIS A 243 -22.30 10.88 10.48
N ALA A 244 -22.18 9.57 10.73
CA ALA A 244 -20.99 8.90 11.22
C ALA A 244 -20.35 8.01 10.15
N PHE A 245 -19.05 7.85 10.25
CA PHE A 245 -18.27 6.93 9.45
C PHE A 245 -17.09 6.40 10.26
N ASP A 246 -16.84 5.12 10.12
CA ASP A 246 -15.63 4.50 10.65
C ASP A 246 -14.49 4.73 9.67
N LEU A 247 -13.30 4.86 10.19
CA LEU A 247 -12.11 4.94 9.36
C LEU A 247 -10.96 4.20 10.03
N TYR A 248 -10.05 3.72 9.19
CA TYR A 248 -8.69 3.50 9.64
C TYR A 248 -7.73 4.27 8.75
N HIS A 249 -6.62 4.67 9.32
CA HIS A 249 -5.49 5.17 8.57
C HIS A 249 -4.20 4.51 9.01
N ASP A 250 -3.38 4.17 8.03
CA ASP A 250 -2.07 3.62 8.26
C ASP A 250 -1.00 4.71 8.12
N TYR A 251 -0.03 4.66 9.02
CA TYR A 251 1.03 5.65 9.11
C TYR A 251 2.36 4.98 9.47
N THR A 252 3.44 5.33 8.76
CA THR A 252 4.80 4.91 9.13
C THR A 252 5.55 6.09 9.70
N GLU A 253 6.05 5.96 10.94
CA GLU A 253 6.94 6.93 11.56
C GLU A 253 8.39 6.42 11.46
N SER A 254 9.27 7.26 10.92
CA SER A 254 10.71 6.98 10.77
C SER A 254 11.61 8.12 11.29
N ARG A 255 11.02 9.21 11.78
CA ARG A 255 11.79 10.34 12.31
C ARG A 255 12.34 9.99 13.68
N ILE A 256 13.68 10.04 13.80
CA ILE A 256 14.39 9.70 15.03
C ILE A 256 13.92 10.60 16.19
N GLY A 257 13.69 9.98 17.36
CA GLY A 257 13.26 10.65 18.57
C GLY A 257 11.76 10.87 18.70
N VAL A 258 10.97 10.65 17.64
CA VAL A 258 9.50 10.74 17.72
C VAL A 258 8.96 9.55 18.50
N ASP A 259 8.12 9.82 19.50
CA ASP A 259 7.57 8.85 20.47
C ASP A 259 6.04 8.84 20.53
N LYS A 260 5.38 9.63 19.69
CA LYS A 260 3.92 9.70 19.64
C LYS A 260 3.40 10.14 18.27
N TYR A 261 2.20 9.73 17.94
CA TYR A 261 1.42 10.29 16.84
C TYR A 261 0.30 11.16 17.39
N LEU A 262 0.11 12.33 16.77
CA LEU A 262 -0.97 13.25 17.08
C LEU A 262 -1.96 13.26 15.91
N ASN A 263 -3.18 12.76 16.14
CA ASN A 263 -4.26 12.87 15.18
C ASN A 263 -5.17 14.03 15.54
N VAL A 264 -4.99 15.18 14.88
CA VAL A 264 -5.80 16.37 15.10
C VAL A 264 -7.18 16.13 14.49
N VAL A 265 -8.21 16.22 15.31
CA VAL A 265 -9.60 16.04 14.89
C VAL A 265 -10.05 17.27 14.12
N ARG A 266 -10.56 17.07 12.91
CA ARG A 266 -11.02 18.16 12.06
C ARG A 266 -12.10 18.99 12.76
N ALA A 267 -11.98 20.31 12.69
CA ALA A 267 -12.94 21.23 13.27
C ALA A 267 -14.38 20.96 12.79
N GLY A 268 -15.33 20.93 13.71
CA GLY A 268 -16.74 20.59 13.45
C GLY A 268 -17.04 19.09 13.38
N SER A 269 -16.03 18.22 13.56
CA SER A 269 -16.21 16.77 13.73
C SER A 269 -16.01 16.38 15.19
N SER A 270 -16.60 15.26 15.58
CA SER A 270 -16.27 14.56 16.83
C SER A 270 -15.69 13.20 16.54
N VAL A 271 -14.84 12.69 17.46
CA VAL A 271 -14.18 11.38 17.35
C VAL A 271 -14.57 10.49 18.53
N SER A 272 -14.76 9.22 18.25
CA SER A 272 -15.04 8.17 19.23
C SER A 272 -14.42 6.84 18.81
N ASN A 273 -14.50 5.81 19.68
CA ASN A 273 -14.03 4.46 19.41
C ASN A 273 -12.58 4.42 18.91
N THR A 274 -11.72 5.28 19.47
CA THR A 274 -10.32 5.37 19.07
C THR A 274 -9.55 4.13 19.49
N SER A 275 -8.79 3.55 18.58
CA SER A 275 -7.87 2.45 18.86
C SER A 275 -6.66 2.54 17.95
N ALA A 276 -5.53 2.01 18.41
CA ALA A 276 -4.32 1.95 17.61
C ALA A 276 -3.59 0.62 17.81
N ILE A 277 -2.94 0.15 16.76
CA ILE A 277 -2.08 -1.03 16.82
C ILE A 277 -0.75 -0.73 16.11
N ASP A 278 0.32 -1.30 16.63
CA ASP A 278 1.57 -1.46 15.90
C ASP A 278 1.40 -2.63 14.92
N LEU A 279 1.38 -2.34 13.64
CA LEU A 279 1.19 -3.36 12.60
C LEU A 279 2.37 -4.33 12.47
N ASP A 280 3.58 -3.91 12.87
CA ASP A 280 4.78 -4.75 12.80
C ASP A 280 4.78 -5.85 13.86
N THR A 281 4.16 -5.59 15.03
CA THR A 281 4.11 -6.52 16.16
C THR A 281 2.73 -7.08 16.47
N GLY A 282 1.67 -6.41 15.99
CA GLY A 282 0.28 -6.69 16.35
C GLY A 282 -0.10 -6.16 17.73
N ALA A 283 0.80 -5.43 18.41
CA ALA A 283 0.55 -4.91 19.75
C ALA A 283 -0.46 -3.76 19.73
N LYS A 284 -1.41 -3.78 20.66
CA LYS A 284 -2.32 -2.65 20.89
C LYS A 284 -1.55 -1.51 21.55
N LEU A 285 -1.81 -0.30 21.09
CA LEU A 285 -1.25 0.93 21.63
C LEU A 285 -2.31 1.69 22.42
N GLU A 286 -1.87 2.41 23.43
CA GLU A 286 -2.73 3.30 24.19
C GLU A 286 -3.21 4.46 23.31
N THR A 287 -4.45 4.89 23.49
CA THR A 287 -5.01 6.08 22.86
C THR A 287 -5.63 6.99 23.90
N ARG A 288 -5.36 8.31 23.81
CA ARG A 288 -5.94 9.32 24.69
C ARG A 288 -6.47 10.46 23.85
N THR A 289 -7.70 10.88 24.10
CA THR A 289 -8.26 12.08 23.48
C THR A 289 -8.13 13.25 24.44
N LEU A 290 -7.47 14.33 23.99
CA LEU A 290 -7.33 15.59 24.73
C LEU A 290 -8.10 16.68 24.00
N THR A 291 -8.72 17.60 24.77
CA THR A 291 -9.51 18.71 24.21
C THR A 291 -9.13 20.03 24.88
N GLY A 292 -9.20 21.12 24.12
CA GLY A 292 -9.00 22.48 24.63
C GLY A 292 -7.75 22.64 25.49
N ASP A 293 -7.92 23.17 26.68
CA ASP A 293 -6.81 23.46 27.61
C ASP A 293 -5.94 22.25 27.98
N ALA A 294 -6.50 21.03 27.92
CA ALA A 294 -5.71 19.82 28.20
C ALA A 294 -4.60 19.60 27.16
N ILE A 295 -4.79 20.06 25.93
CA ILE A 295 -3.75 20.02 24.87
C ILE A 295 -2.60 20.97 25.25
N THR A 296 -2.93 22.19 25.68
CA THR A 296 -1.94 23.20 26.12
C THR A 296 -1.21 22.76 27.36
N GLN A 297 -1.89 22.20 28.37
CA GLN A 297 -1.28 21.65 29.58
C GLN A 297 -0.32 20.50 29.29
N ALA A 298 -0.67 19.65 28.31
CA ALA A 298 0.19 18.58 27.82
C ALA A 298 1.35 19.07 26.94
N ARG A 299 1.44 20.37 26.65
CA ARG A 299 2.46 21.01 25.79
C ARG A 299 2.58 20.36 24.41
N LEU A 300 1.44 20.00 23.82
CA LEU A 300 1.41 19.36 22.50
C LEU A 300 1.35 20.44 21.41
N ASP A 301 2.27 20.35 20.46
CA ASP A 301 2.17 21.10 19.21
C ASP A 301 1.31 20.34 18.22
N ILE A 302 0.11 20.84 17.96
CA ILE A 302 -0.84 20.25 17.01
C ILE A 302 -0.76 20.89 15.62
N GLY A 303 0.21 21.79 15.40
CA GLY A 303 0.42 22.48 14.12
C GLY A 303 -0.57 23.62 13.83
N GLU A 304 -1.45 23.95 14.77
CA GLU A 304 -2.41 25.04 14.71
C GLU A 304 -2.68 25.63 16.10
N ALA A 305 -3.30 26.79 16.16
CA ALA A 305 -3.67 27.42 17.44
C ALA A 305 -4.71 26.58 18.18
N VAL A 306 -4.46 26.29 19.46
CA VAL A 306 -5.39 25.54 20.31
C VAL A 306 -6.56 26.43 20.71
N THR A 307 -7.76 25.93 20.52
CA THR A 307 -9.04 26.54 20.94
C THR A 307 -9.78 25.62 21.88
N ALA A 308 -10.83 26.10 22.55
CA ALA A 308 -11.69 25.25 23.39
C ALA A 308 -12.32 24.06 22.62
N GLN A 309 -12.47 24.18 21.30
CA GLN A 309 -13.02 23.15 20.42
C GLN A 309 -11.96 22.24 19.79
N SER A 310 -10.67 22.57 19.95
CA SER A 310 -9.60 21.72 19.45
C SER A 310 -9.61 20.35 20.15
N SER A 311 -9.44 19.31 19.39
CA SER A 311 -9.38 17.93 19.89
C SER A 311 -8.26 17.19 19.18
N VAL A 312 -7.49 16.38 19.93
CA VAL A 312 -6.39 15.57 19.40
C VAL A 312 -6.42 14.18 20.04
N VAL A 313 -6.26 13.16 19.22
CA VAL A 313 -5.99 11.79 19.69
C VAL A 313 -4.48 11.61 19.75
N VAL A 314 -3.97 11.29 20.94
CA VAL A 314 -2.55 11.04 21.23
C VAL A 314 -2.31 9.55 21.28
N ILE A 315 -1.34 9.06 20.54
CA ILE A 315 -0.98 7.63 20.48
C ILE A 315 0.52 7.54 20.78
N PRO A 316 0.90 7.22 22.03
CA PRO A 316 2.30 7.03 22.42
C PRO A 316 2.83 5.70 21.89
N PHE A 317 4.12 5.67 21.56
CA PHE A 317 4.87 4.46 21.18
C PHE A 317 6.36 4.63 21.57
N PRO A 318 7.15 3.54 21.59
CA PRO A 318 8.59 3.66 21.84
C PRO A 318 9.25 4.62 20.84
N ALA A 319 10.13 5.50 21.34
CA ALA A 319 10.80 6.47 20.49
C ALA A 319 11.55 5.80 19.34
N VAL A 320 11.37 6.33 18.13
CA VAL A 320 12.03 5.82 16.92
C VAL A 320 13.54 6.06 17.04
N THR A 321 14.32 5.02 16.81
CA THR A 321 15.79 5.07 16.80
C THR A 321 16.35 4.97 15.38
N ALA A 322 17.64 5.25 15.21
CA ALA A 322 18.28 5.20 13.90
C ALA A 322 18.11 3.81 13.24
N GLY A 323 17.75 3.79 11.97
CA GLY A 323 17.48 2.55 11.21
C GLY A 323 16.14 1.89 11.50
N HIS A 324 15.39 2.34 12.52
CA HIS A 324 14.10 1.79 12.89
C HIS A 324 12.94 2.65 12.36
N SER A 325 11.79 2.03 12.21
CA SER A 325 10.53 2.70 11.96
C SER A 325 9.38 1.89 12.54
N ILE A 326 8.28 2.54 12.90
CA ILE A 326 7.06 1.89 13.38
C ILE A 326 5.93 2.14 12.40
N ARG A 327 5.11 1.12 12.14
CA ARG A 327 3.91 1.26 11.32
C ARG A 327 2.67 1.10 12.17
N LEU A 328 1.86 2.14 12.19
CA LEU A 328 0.65 2.24 12.99
C LEU A 328 -0.58 2.09 12.11
N ARG A 329 -1.59 1.40 12.61
CA ARG A 329 -2.98 1.55 12.18
C ARG A 329 -3.77 2.23 13.27
N ILE A 330 -4.45 3.30 12.92
CA ILE A 330 -5.30 4.07 13.81
C ILE A 330 -6.72 3.96 13.30
N SER A 331 -7.62 3.45 14.14
CA SER A 331 -9.04 3.27 13.81
C SER A 331 -9.89 4.15 14.69
N GLU A 332 -10.89 4.81 14.09
CA GLU A 332 -11.72 5.82 14.73
C GLU A 332 -13.11 5.84 14.10
N THR A 333 -14.08 6.31 14.86
CA THR A 333 -15.40 6.69 14.34
C THR A 333 -15.52 8.22 14.41
N TYR A 334 -15.74 8.84 13.26
CA TYR A 334 -16.02 10.27 13.16
C TYR A 334 -17.52 10.51 12.98
N THR A 335 -18.03 11.58 13.62
CA THR A 335 -19.35 12.14 13.33
C THR A 335 -19.17 13.55 12.80
N ASP A 336 -19.75 13.84 11.61
CA ASP A 336 -19.56 15.10 10.89
C ASP A 336 -20.83 15.43 10.10
N SER A 337 -21.80 16.05 10.75
CA SER A 337 -23.08 16.41 10.15
C SER A 337 -22.99 17.52 9.10
N ALA A 338 -21.88 18.28 9.08
CA ALA A 338 -21.66 19.30 8.06
C ALA A 338 -21.23 18.70 6.72
N ARG A 339 -20.54 17.56 6.73
CA ARG A 339 -19.91 16.97 5.53
C ARG A 339 -20.47 15.61 5.14
N TYR A 340 -21.21 14.94 6.05
CA TYR A 340 -21.89 13.69 5.78
C TYR A 340 -23.36 13.79 6.18
N ARG A 341 -24.27 13.76 5.20
CA ARG A 341 -25.68 14.04 5.41
C ARG A 341 -26.56 13.40 4.34
N SER A 342 -27.86 13.38 4.59
CA SER A 342 -28.89 12.99 3.63
C SER A 342 -29.65 14.20 3.10
N TYR A 343 -30.05 14.12 1.83
CA TYR A 343 -31.00 15.04 1.17
C TYR A 343 -32.06 14.17 0.48
N GLY A 344 -33.24 14.03 1.12
CA GLY A 344 -34.24 13.09 0.66
C GLY A 344 -33.66 11.66 0.59
N ASN A 345 -33.69 11.05 -0.60
CA ASN A 345 -33.17 9.71 -0.83
C ASN A 345 -31.68 9.66 -1.20
N ALA A 346 -31.01 10.81 -1.16
CA ALA A 346 -29.59 10.91 -1.49
C ALA A 346 -28.73 11.00 -0.23
N LEU A 347 -27.65 10.20 -0.21
CA LEU A 347 -26.51 10.35 0.67
C LEU A 347 -25.53 11.31 0.01
N VAL A 348 -25.02 12.28 0.77
CA VAL A 348 -24.00 13.24 0.32
C VAL A 348 -22.82 13.20 1.29
N TRP A 349 -21.63 12.93 0.77
CA TRP A 349 -20.37 12.94 1.50
C TRP A 349 -19.41 13.90 0.80
N ASP A 350 -19.05 15.01 1.49
CA ASP A 350 -18.27 16.12 0.98
C ASP A 350 -17.05 16.35 1.86
N ARG A 351 -15.88 15.88 1.44
CA ARG A 351 -14.61 15.97 2.19
C ARG A 351 -13.44 16.22 1.27
N SER A 352 -12.31 16.60 1.90
CA SER A 352 -11.03 16.71 1.21
C SER A 352 -10.11 15.55 1.55
N PHE A 353 -9.27 15.16 0.58
CA PHE A 353 -8.22 14.15 0.72
C PHE A 353 -6.83 14.78 0.59
N GLY A 354 -6.04 14.75 1.66
CA GLY A 354 -4.63 15.17 1.62
C GLY A 354 -3.66 14.02 1.31
N ARG A 355 -4.08 12.76 1.57
CA ARG A 355 -3.22 11.59 1.39
C ARG A 355 -3.18 11.13 -0.07
N PRO A 356 -2.08 10.46 -0.51
CA PRO A 356 -2.00 9.97 -1.90
C PRO A 356 -3.06 8.90 -2.21
N VAL A 357 -3.35 7.99 -1.26
CA VAL A 357 -4.31 6.91 -1.46
C VAL A 357 -5.43 7.03 -0.44
N ASN A 358 -6.67 7.03 -0.93
CA ASN A 358 -7.88 7.14 -0.13
C ASN A 358 -8.92 6.16 -0.67
N ALA A 359 -9.74 5.59 0.21
CA ALA A 359 -10.87 4.78 -0.21
C ALA A 359 -12.13 5.15 0.58
N VAL A 360 -13.29 5.04 -0.07
CA VAL A 360 -14.59 5.24 0.56
C VAL A 360 -15.47 4.04 0.26
N VAL A 361 -16.03 3.45 1.31
CA VAL A 361 -16.99 2.33 1.23
C VAL A 361 -18.36 2.86 1.60
N LEU A 362 -19.30 2.79 0.66
CA LEU A 362 -20.69 3.21 0.88
C LEU A 362 -21.40 2.26 1.87
N PRO A 363 -22.43 2.73 2.58
CA PRO A 363 -23.21 1.87 3.46
C PRO A 363 -23.93 0.77 2.68
N ALA A 364 -24.31 -0.32 3.36
CA ALA A 364 -25.12 -1.36 2.76
C ALA A 364 -26.47 -0.79 2.25
N GLY A 365 -26.90 -1.24 1.07
CA GLY A 365 -28.14 -0.79 0.45
C GLY A 365 -28.05 0.53 -0.35
N TRP A 366 -26.86 1.10 -0.50
CA TRP A 366 -26.62 2.30 -1.29
C TRP A 366 -25.84 2.01 -2.57
N ILE A 367 -26.16 2.76 -3.62
CA ILE A 367 -25.47 2.69 -4.93
C ILE A 367 -24.93 4.07 -5.29
N LEU A 368 -23.73 4.08 -5.88
CA LEU A 368 -23.09 5.29 -6.34
C LEU A 368 -23.91 5.98 -7.44
N SER A 369 -24.13 7.29 -7.30
CA SER A 369 -24.72 8.12 -8.34
C SER A 369 -23.67 9.06 -8.96
N HIS A 370 -22.85 9.72 -8.14
CA HIS A 370 -21.87 10.71 -8.59
C HIS A 370 -20.59 10.62 -7.77
N SER A 371 -19.47 10.89 -8.42
CA SER A 371 -18.18 11.17 -7.82
C SER A 371 -17.57 12.38 -8.56
N SER A 372 -17.17 13.42 -7.81
CA SER A 372 -16.66 14.66 -8.39
C SER A 372 -15.25 14.51 -8.99
N ILE A 373 -14.53 13.47 -8.62
CA ILE A 373 -13.20 13.16 -9.14
C ILE A 373 -13.12 11.70 -9.58
N PRO A 374 -12.18 11.36 -10.49
CA PRO A 374 -12.00 9.98 -10.93
C PRO A 374 -11.72 9.01 -9.77
N ALA A 375 -12.36 7.86 -9.82
CA ALA A 375 -12.18 6.76 -8.87
C ALA A 375 -12.24 5.41 -9.57
N THR A 376 -11.54 4.42 -9.05
CA THR A 376 -11.84 3.03 -9.36
C THR A 376 -13.01 2.58 -8.50
N VAL A 377 -14.02 1.98 -9.10
CA VAL A 377 -15.24 1.54 -8.41
C VAL A 377 -15.34 0.03 -8.44
N ALA A 378 -15.56 -0.58 -7.28
CA ALA A 378 -15.72 -2.03 -7.14
C ALA A 378 -16.88 -2.36 -6.20
N THR A 379 -17.48 -3.54 -6.38
CA THR A 379 -18.40 -4.12 -5.41
C THR A 379 -17.66 -5.13 -4.54
N LEU A 380 -17.74 -4.94 -3.23
CA LEU A 380 -17.16 -5.85 -2.25
C LEU A 380 -18.00 -7.14 -2.13
N ALA A 381 -17.43 -8.18 -1.51
CA ALA A 381 -18.10 -9.45 -1.30
C ALA A 381 -19.43 -9.35 -0.51
N ASP A 382 -19.56 -8.34 0.34
CA ASP A 382 -20.77 -8.03 1.12
C ASP A 382 -21.78 -7.15 0.35
N GLY A 383 -21.52 -6.86 -0.92
CA GLY A 383 -22.39 -6.08 -1.79
C GLY A 383 -22.26 -4.55 -1.65
N ARG A 384 -21.40 -4.06 -0.75
CA ARG A 384 -21.13 -2.62 -0.64
C ARG A 384 -20.27 -2.13 -1.79
N VAL A 385 -20.44 -0.86 -2.15
CA VAL A 385 -19.64 -0.20 -3.18
C VAL A 385 -18.42 0.45 -2.54
N ARG A 386 -17.25 0.17 -3.11
CA ARG A 386 -15.97 0.79 -2.75
C ARG A 386 -15.48 1.68 -3.88
N LEU A 387 -15.03 2.87 -3.54
CA LEU A 387 -14.35 3.81 -4.42
C LEU A 387 -12.91 3.97 -3.93
N ASP A 388 -11.94 3.78 -4.82
CA ASP A 388 -10.52 4.02 -4.55
C ASP A 388 -10.05 5.25 -5.34
N PHE A 389 -9.39 6.18 -4.64
CA PHE A 389 -8.95 7.46 -5.17
C PHE A 389 -7.44 7.60 -5.04
N VAL A 390 -6.84 8.21 -6.06
CA VAL A 390 -5.46 8.69 -6.02
C VAL A 390 -5.46 10.21 -6.02
N ASN A 391 -4.86 10.82 -4.99
CA ASN A 391 -4.54 12.24 -5.00
C ASN A 391 -3.13 12.44 -5.53
N PRO A 392 -2.95 12.93 -6.77
CA PRO A 392 -1.64 13.17 -7.36
C PRO A 392 -0.98 14.47 -6.84
N ARG A 393 -1.74 15.31 -6.12
CA ARG A 393 -1.28 16.62 -5.65
C ARG A 393 -0.66 16.53 -4.25
N PRO A 394 0.27 17.41 -3.89
CA PRO A 394 0.83 17.49 -2.52
C PRO A 394 -0.16 18.05 -1.51
N ASP A 395 -1.14 18.82 -1.96
CA ASP A 395 -2.20 19.48 -1.18
C ASP A 395 -3.51 18.66 -1.21
N GLU A 396 -4.51 19.12 -0.48
CA GLU A 396 -5.82 18.49 -0.43
C GLU A 396 -6.60 18.68 -1.73
N ILE A 397 -7.35 17.64 -2.12
CA ILE A 397 -8.35 17.69 -3.20
C ILE A 397 -9.73 17.55 -2.61
N GLN A 398 -10.70 18.36 -3.09
CA GLN A 398 -12.11 18.26 -2.70
C GLN A 398 -12.77 17.08 -3.40
N VAL A 399 -13.53 16.31 -2.64
CA VAL A 399 -14.23 15.12 -3.11
C VAL A 399 -15.68 15.16 -2.66
N LEU A 400 -16.58 15.13 -3.64
CA LEU A 400 -18.02 15.00 -3.43
C LEU A 400 -18.49 13.66 -3.95
N ILE A 401 -19.12 12.87 -3.07
CA ILE A 401 -19.75 11.59 -3.41
C ILE A 401 -21.24 11.71 -3.14
N VAL A 402 -22.04 11.30 -4.14
CA VAL A 402 -23.49 11.18 -4.00
C VAL A 402 -23.90 9.75 -4.28
N ALA A 403 -24.71 9.19 -3.39
CA ALA A 403 -25.28 7.86 -3.54
C ALA A 403 -26.79 7.90 -3.27
N ARG A 404 -27.53 6.92 -3.76
CA ARG A 404 -28.97 6.75 -3.56
C ARG A 404 -29.29 5.38 -3.01
N ARG A 405 -30.41 5.21 -2.33
CA ARG A 405 -30.84 3.89 -1.84
C ARG A 405 -31.17 2.98 -3.02
N ARG A 406 -30.82 1.70 -2.89
CA ARG A 406 -31.17 0.67 -3.87
C ARG A 406 -32.66 0.39 -3.79
N GLY A 407 -33.34 0.37 -4.92
CA GLY A 407 -34.78 0.02 -5.00
C GLY A 407 -35.77 1.15 -4.70
N GLN A 408 -35.32 2.42 -4.70
CA GLN A 408 -36.19 3.60 -4.64
C GLN A 408 -36.02 4.47 -5.88
#